data_291d2a613c39b2e13e4a54ecf751752f
#
_entry.id   291d2a613c39b2e13e4a54ecf751752f
#
_cell.length_a   1.000
_cell.length_b   1.000
_cell.length_c   1.000
_cell.angle_alpha   90.00
_cell.angle_beta   90.00
_cell.angle_gamma   90.00
#
_symmetry.space_group_name_H-M   'P 1'
#
loop_
_entity.id
_entity.type
_entity.pdbx_description
1 polymer ?
#
loop_
_entity_poly.entity_id
_entity_poly.type
_entity_poly.pdbx_seq_one_letter_code
_entity_poly.pdbx_strand_id
1 'polypeptide(L)' 'MLEGKIKSHIKSDKYEFVDKNGDVIVAEIDDKKWGNITANEDTPLRIKDEVDKDFTKTEIDVDSVEVVK' A
#
# COMPACT_ATOMS: atom_id res chain seq x y z
N MET A 1 -4.42 -0.78 9.56
CA MET A 1 -4.89 -1.23 8.23
C MET A 1 -5.40 -0.05 7.43
N LEU A 2 -4.97 0.07 6.20
CA LEU A 2 -5.34 1.18 5.33
C LEU A 2 -5.99 0.67 4.06
N GLU A 3 -6.99 1.39 3.59
CA GLU A 3 -7.63 1.11 2.31
C GLU A 3 -7.40 2.29 1.38
N GLY A 4 -7.10 2.00 0.14
CA GLY A 4 -6.87 3.03 -0.86
C GLY A 4 -6.42 2.42 -2.17
N LYS A 5 -5.71 3.20 -2.95
CA LYS A 5 -5.26 2.79 -4.28
C LYS A 5 -3.79 3.15 -4.48
N ILE A 6 -3.13 2.36 -5.31
CA ILE A 6 -1.77 2.67 -5.74
C ILE A 6 -1.84 3.78 -6.77
N LYS A 7 -1.12 4.86 -6.53
CA LYS A 7 -1.07 5.97 -7.47
C LYS A 7 0.05 5.78 -8.49
N SER A 8 1.21 5.34 -8.03
CA SER A 8 2.34 5.08 -8.91
C SER A 8 3.34 4.15 -8.26
N HIS A 9 4.21 3.57 -9.10
CA HIS A 9 5.33 2.76 -8.65
C HIS A 9 6.57 3.65 -8.65
N ILE A 10 7.14 3.90 -7.50
CA ILE A 10 8.28 4.80 -7.37
C ILE A 10 9.56 4.10 -7.82
N LYS A 11 9.90 3.02 -7.16
CA LYS A 11 11.06 2.19 -7.50
C LYS A 11 11.03 0.91 -6.68
N SER A 12 11.61 -0.15 -7.23
CA SER A 12 11.72 -1.42 -6.51
C SER A 12 10.41 -1.81 -5.83
N ASP A 13 10.43 -1.79 -4.50
CA ASP A 13 9.29 -2.19 -3.68
C ASP A 13 8.46 -1.00 -3.21
N LYS A 14 8.79 0.21 -3.63
CA LYS A 14 8.11 1.42 -3.13
C LYS A 14 7.05 1.92 -4.09
N TYR A 15 5.89 2.21 -3.54
CA TYR A 15 4.72 2.66 -4.27
C TYR A 15 4.11 3.88 -3.59
N GLU A 16 3.51 4.77 -4.38
CA GLU A 16 2.67 5.82 -3.81
C GLU A 16 1.27 5.26 -3.60
N PHE A 17 0.82 5.30 -2.36
CA PHE A 17 -0.48 4.79 -1.97
C PHE A 17 -1.34 5.97 -1.50
N VAL A 18 -2.52 6.11 -2.07
CA VAL A 18 -3.48 7.14 -1.68
C VAL A 18 -4.59 6.49 -0.90
N ASP A 19 -4.75 6.89 0.36
CA ASP A 19 -5.79 6.32 1.21
C ASP A 19 -7.15 6.98 0.93
N LYS A 20 -8.17 6.51 1.64
CA LYS A 20 -9.53 7.00 1.46
C LYS A 20 -9.70 8.49 1.77
N ASN A 21 -8.82 9.03 2.59
CA ASN A 21 -8.86 10.43 2.97
C ASN A 21 -8.13 11.33 1.98
N GLY A 22 -7.49 10.72 0.98
CA GLY A 22 -6.73 11.47 0.00
C GLY A 22 -5.28 11.70 0.40
N ASP A 23 -4.84 11.14 1.52
CA ASP A 23 -3.46 11.26 1.97
C ASP A 23 -2.56 10.32 1.17
N VAL A 24 -1.42 10.82 0.75
CA VAL A 24 -0.44 10.04 -0.01
C VAL A 24 0.67 9.59 0.92
N ILE A 25 0.93 8.30 0.91
CA ILE A 25 2.03 7.72 1.68
C ILE A 25 2.86 6.83 0.76
N VAL A 26 4.10 6.59 1.17
CA VAL A 26 4.96 5.63 0.48
C VAL A 26 4.77 4.27 1.13
N ALA A 27 4.30 3.31 0.34
CA ALA A 27 4.10 1.95 0.82
C ALA A 27 5.20 1.06 0.24
N GLU A 28 5.96 0.43 1.10
CA GLU A 28 6.96 -0.54 0.69
C GLU A 28 6.32 -1.91 0.68
N ILE A 29 6.14 -2.47 -0.53
CA ILE A 29 5.44 -3.73 -0.73
C ILE A 29 6.36 -4.70 -1.47
N ASP A 30 6.85 -5.69 -0.76
CA ASP A 30 7.68 -6.75 -1.33
C ASP A 30 6.87 -7.57 -2.34
N ASP A 31 7.52 -8.04 -3.39
CA ASP A 31 6.88 -8.90 -4.39
C ASP A 31 6.16 -10.10 -3.77
N LYS A 32 6.71 -10.62 -2.69
CA LYS A 32 6.10 -11.74 -1.97
C LYS A 32 4.77 -11.38 -1.35
N LYS A 33 4.59 -10.11 -1.00
CA LYS A 33 3.34 -9.63 -0.41
C LYS A 33 2.24 -9.49 -1.45
N TRP A 34 2.63 -9.22 -2.69
CA TRP A 34 1.67 -9.13 -3.78
C TRP A 34 1.06 -10.48 -4.11
N GLY A 35 1.85 -11.55 -4.05
CA GLY A 35 1.38 -12.89 -4.42
C GLY A 35 0.84 -12.90 -5.85
N ASN A 36 -0.43 -13.26 -5.99
CA ASN A 36 -1.10 -13.31 -7.30
C ASN A 36 -1.91 -12.05 -7.61
N ILE A 37 -1.77 -11.03 -6.80
CA ILE A 37 -2.56 -9.80 -6.97
C ILE A 37 -2.02 -9.00 -8.13
N THR A 38 -2.91 -8.63 -9.05
CA THR A 38 -2.62 -7.68 -10.11
C THR A 38 -3.45 -6.42 -9.85
N ALA A 39 -2.77 -5.30 -9.68
CA ALA A 39 -3.44 -4.05 -9.33
C ALA A 39 -3.00 -2.94 -10.27
N ASN A 40 -3.93 -2.04 -10.56
CA ASN A 40 -3.65 -0.82 -11.29
C ASN A 40 -4.12 0.40 -10.48
N GLU A 41 -4.09 1.59 -11.07
CA GLU A 41 -4.47 2.83 -10.39
C GLU A 41 -5.91 2.83 -9.88
N ASP A 42 -6.77 2.03 -10.46
CA ASP A 42 -8.18 2.00 -10.12
C ASP A 42 -8.55 0.85 -9.18
N THR A 43 -7.61 -0.04 -8.90
CA THR A 43 -7.88 -1.21 -8.06
C THR A 43 -7.83 -0.82 -6.58
N PRO A 44 -8.95 -0.92 -5.85
CA PRO A 44 -8.91 -0.64 -4.42
C PRO A 44 -8.18 -1.75 -3.68
N LEU A 45 -7.28 -1.35 -2.82
CA LEU A 45 -6.45 -2.27 -2.05
C LEU A 45 -6.57 -1.98 -0.57
N ARG A 46 -6.43 -3.03 0.21
CA ARG A 46 -6.30 -2.94 1.65
C ARG A 46 -4.91 -3.41 2.03
N ILE A 47 -4.16 -2.56 2.71
CA ILE A 47 -2.82 -2.92 3.15
C ILE A 47 -2.75 -2.92 4.67
N LYS A 48 -1.90 -3.79 5.19
CA LYS A 48 -1.67 -3.90 6.61
C LYS A 48 -0.20 -3.60 6.90
N ASP A 49 0.03 -2.69 7.84
CA ASP A 49 1.39 -2.35 8.26
C ASP A 49 2.03 -3.49 9.04
N GLU A 50 3.31 -3.69 8.81
CA GLU A 50 4.09 -4.62 9.61
C GLU A 50 4.27 -4.10 11.03
N VAL A 51 4.44 -2.79 11.16
CA VAL A 51 4.62 -2.14 12.47
C VAL A 51 3.50 -1.16 12.70
N ASP A 52 2.76 -1.40 13.76
CA ASP A 52 1.49 -0.78 14.06
C ASP A 52 1.58 0.55 14.80
N LYS A 53 2.78 1.03 15.09
CA LYS A 53 2.95 2.03 16.14
C LYS A 53 3.21 3.45 15.69
N ASP A 54 3.42 3.70 14.43
CA ASP A 54 3.88 5.03 14.08
C ASP A 54 3.25 5.55 12.81
N PHE A 55 2.09 6.13 12.97
CA PHE A 55 1.37 6.77 11.85
C PHE A 55 1.92 8.14 11.49
N THR A 56 2.96 8.57 12.15
CA THR A 56 3.58 9.86 11.82
C THR A 56 4.53 9.77 10.64
N LYS A 57 4.88 8.55 10.24
CA LYS A 57 5.75 8.35 9.09
C LYS A 57 4.96 8.39 7.80
N THR A 58 5.54 9.02 6.79
CA THR A 58 4.97 9.03 5.45
C THR A 58 5.33 7.78 4.66
N GLU A 59 6.11 6.89 5.25
CA GLU A 59 6.53 5.64 4.63
C GLU A 59 6.20 4.47 5.56
N ILE A 60 5.59 3.42 5.02
CA ILE A 60 5.20 2.25 5.79
C ILE A 60 5.70 0.97 5.13
N ASP A 61 6.03 -0.03 5.96
CA ASP A 61 6.33 -1.38 5.50
C ASP A 61 5.05 -2.19 5.52
N VAL A 62 4.67 -2.71 4.37
CA VAL A 62 3.41 -3.44 4.23
C VAL A 62 3.62 -4.92 4.53
N ASP A 63 2.84 -5.43 5.47
CA ASP A 63 2.86 -6.84 5.83
C ASP A 63 1.98 -7.68 4.92
N SER A 64 0.84 -7.15 4.54
CA SER A 64 -0.07 -7.86 3.64
C SER A 64 -0.86 -6.91 2.77
N VAL A 65 -1.24 -7.41 1.60
CA VAL A 65 -2.03 -6.68 0.62
C VAL A 65 -3.18 -7.55 0.18
N GLU A 66 -4.37 -6.96 0.08
CA GLU A 66 -5.51 -7.68 -0.50
C GLU A 66 -6.36 -6.73 -1.32
N VAL A 67 -7.05 -7.29 -2.30
CA VAL A 67 -7.97 -6.52 -3.13
C VAL A 67 -9.29 -6.38 -2.41
N VAL A 68 -9.77 -5.15 -2.32
CA VAL A 68 -11.07 -4.86 -1.72
C VAL A 68 -12.14 -5.09 -2.77
N LYS A 69 -13.08 -5.91 -2.44
CA LYS A 69 -14.19 -6.21 -3.35
C LYS A 69 -15.45 -5.43 -2.95
#